data_c1607630083402d7c96aff198514e146
#
_entry.id   c1607630083402d7c96aff198514e146
#
_cell.length_a   1.000
_cell.length_b   1.000
_cell.length_c   1.000
_cell.angle_alpha   90.00
_cell.angle_beta   90.00
_cell.angle_gamma   90.00
#
_symmetry.space_group_name_H-M   'P 1'
#
loop_
_entity.id
_entity.type
_entity.pdbx_description
1 polymer ?
#
loop_
_entity_poly.entity_id
_entity_poly.type
_entity_poly.pdbx_seq_one_letter_code
_entity_poly.pdbx_strand_id
1 'polypeptide(L)'
;VKAILCIGVDRSGEMTEKTTTGFGGQADGVFLIAQDTARNTIKILMIPRDTMTDITLTDLSGNELGKDMQHLTLAYAYGDGREKSCQYMADAVSELLGGLKIEWYLAADTSVIPVLNDEVGGVTVTIETDGMENRDPALVKGETVTLKGKQAEVFVRYRDVNVDHSALYR
;
A
#
# COMPACT_ATOMS: atom_id res chain seq x y z
N VAL A 1 -7.84 -17.84 13.21
CA VAL A 1 -7.02 -16.71 12.76
C VAL A 1 -7.95 -15.66 12.17
N LYS A 2 -7.81 -14.40 12.57
CA LYS A 2 -8.50 -13.26 11.96
C LYS A 2 -7.53 -12.55 11.04
N ALA A 3 -7.96 -12.22 9.83
CA ALA A 3 -7.11 -11.59 8.82
C ALA A 3 -7.68 -10.22 8.40
N ILE A 4 -6.83 -9.21 8.40
CA ILE A 4 -7.14 -7.85 7.96
C ILE A 4 -6.17 -7.51 6.83
N LEU A 5 -6.70 -7.14 5.67
CA LEU A 5 -5.90 -6.67 4.55
C LEU A 5 -5.77 -5.14 4.62
N CYS A 6 -4.54 -4.65 4.69
CA CYS A 6 -4.23 -3.23 4.64
C CYS A 6 -3.69 -2.88 3.25
N ILE A 7 -4.30 -1.90 2.61
CA ILE A 7 -4.05 -1.50 1.22
C ILE A 7 -3.63 -0.04 1.22
N GLY A 8 -2.38 0.23 0.85
CA GLY A 8 -1.87 1.58 0.60
C GLY A 8 -2.04 1.94 -0.88
N VAL A 9 -2.82 2.95 -1.18
CA VAL A 9 -3.18 3.34 -2.55
C VAL A 9 -2.45 4.61 -2.95
N ASP A 10 -1.77 4.60 -4.10
CA ASP A 10 -1.21 5.82 -4.70
C ASP A 10 -2.31 6.54 -5.47
N ARG A 11 -3.03 7.37 -4.75
CA ARG A 11 -4.15 8.15 -5.27
C ARG A 11 -4.05 9.59 -4.81
N SER A 12 -4.39 10.51 -5.72
CA SER A 12 -4.68 11.91 -5.40
C SER A 12 -6.19 12.11 -5.35
N GLY A 13 -6.71 12.67 -4.25
CA GLY A 13 -8.13 12.89 -4.03
C GLY A 13 -8.71 12.03 -2.91
N GLU A 14 -9.96 12.28 -2.56
CA GLU A 14 -10.59 11.60 -1.44
C GLU A 14 -10.90 10.13 -1.74
N MET A 15 -10.55 9.25 -0.79
CA MET A 15 -10.83 7.82 -0.86
C MET A 15 -12.33 7.50 -0.77
N THR A 16 -13.16 8.48 -0.44
CA THR A 16 -14.62 8.35 -0.32
C THR A 16 -15.35 8.44 -1.65
N GLU A 17 -14.71 8.93 -2.71
CA GLU A 17 -15.32 9.07 -4.03
C GLU A 17 -15.15 7.83 -4.88
N LYS A 18 -16.22 7.41 -5.54
CA LYS A 18 -16.16 6.37 -6.57
C LYS A 18 -15.47 6.88 -7.82
N THR A 19 -14.71 6.00 -8.44
CA THR A 19 -14.00 6.28 -9.69
C THR A 19 -14.38 5.26 -10.75
N THR A 20 -14.12 5.60 -12.01
CA THR A 20 -14.19 4.65 -13.11
C THR A 20 -13.00 3.69 -13.04
N THR A 21 -13.14 2.49 -13.59
CA THR A 21 -12.04 1.53 -13.75
C THR A 21 -10.80 2.21 -14.32
N GLY A 22 -9.65 1.97 -13.69
CA GLY A 22 -8.35 2.55 -14.05
C GLY A 22 -8.05 3.91 -13.41
N PHE A 23 -9.02 4.59 -12.81
CA PHE A 23 -8.82 5.92 -12.20
C PHE A 23 -8.79 5.92 -10.68
N GLY A 24 -9.00 4.76 -10.05
CA GLY A 24 -9.02 4.61 -8.58
C GLY A 24 -7.65 4.61 -7.89
N GLY A 25 -6.56 4.67 -8.66
CA GLY A 25 -5.20 4.44 -8.17
C GLY A 25 -4.82 2.97 -8.18
N GLN A 26 -3.60 2.68 -7.76
CA GLN A 26 -3.05 1.32 -7.65
C GLN A 26 -2.67 1.03 -6.20
N ALA A 27 -2.70 -0.25 -5.82
CA ALA A 27 -2.30 -0.69 -4.49
C ALA A 27 -0.78 -0.85 -4.41
N ASP A 28 -0.08 0.19 -3.99
CA ASP A 28 1.38 0.22 -3.88
C ASP A 28 1.91 -0.39 -2.58
N GLY A 29 1.08 -0.43 -1.54
CA GLY A 29 1.38 -1.09 -0.27
C GLY A 29 0.34 -2.16 0.04
N VAL A 30 0.74 -3.40 0.23
CA VAL A 30 -0.16 -4.52 0.55
C VAL A 30 0.36 -5.28 1.75
N PHE A 31 -0.38 -5.25 2.84
CA PHE A 31 -0.02 -5.92 4.09
C PHE A 31 -1.19 -6.75 4.59
N LEU A 32 -0.92 -7.98 4.98
CA LEU A 32 -1.89 -8.82 5.67
C LEU A 32 -1.50 -8.90 7.16
N ILE A 33 -2.40 -8.47 8.03
CA ILE A 33 -2.26 -8.62 9.47
C ILE A 33 -3.09 -9.84 9.87
N ALA A 34 -2.42 -10.88 10.36
CA ALA A 34 -3.05 -12.11 10.80
C ALA A 34 -2.94 -12.25 12.33
N GLN A 35 -4.06 -12.24 13.03
CA GLN A 35 -4.15 -12.47 14.46
C GLN A 35 -4.52 -13.92 14.75
N ASP A 36 -3.64 -14.64 15.43
CA ASP A 36 -3.94 -15.94 16.03
C ASP A 36 -4.40 -15.72 17.48
N THR A 37 -5.70 -15.75 17.70
CA THR A 37 -6.31 -15.51 19.02
C THR A 37 -6.03 -16.66 19.98
N ALA A 38 -5.79 -17.88 19.49
CA ALA A 38 -5.49 -19.02 20.34
C ALA A 38 -4.06 -18.97 20.90
N ARG A 39 -3.11 -18.44 20.09
CA ARG A 39 -1.70 -18.28 20.49
C ARG A 39 -1.36 -16.88 20.97
N ASN A 40 -2.32 -15.96 20.93
CA ASN A 40 -2.11 -14.53 21.24
C ASN A 40 -0.93 -13.93 20.47
N THR A 41 -0.85 -14.21 19.18
CA THR A 41 0.22 -13.71 18.31
C THR A 41 -0.35 -12.93 17.13
N ILE A 42 0.42 -11.95 16.67
CA ILE A 42 0.14 -11.19 15.44
C ILE A 42 1.29 -11.45 14.47
N LYS A 43 0.96 -11.73 13.23
CA LYS A 43 1.90 -11.81 12.12
C LYS A 43 1.54 -10.77 11.08
N ILE A 44 2.54 -10.09 10.56
CA ILE A 44 2.38 -9.14 9.45
C ILE A 44 3.11 -9.74 8.25
N LEU A 45 2.39 -9.94 7.17
CA LEU A 45 2.92 -10.38 5.88
C LEU A 45 2.85 -9.20 4.92
N MET A 46 4.01 -8.73 4.46
CA MET A 46 4.09 -7.80 3.35
C MET A 46 4.04 -8.60 2.04
N ILE A 47 3.16 -8.20 1.13
CA ILE A 47 3.02 -8.82 -0.18
C ILE A 47 3.52 -7.82 -1.23
N PRO A 48 4.59 -8.13 -1.98
CA PRO A 48 5.09 -7.24 -3.01
C PRO A 48 4.00 -6.93 -4.05
N ARG A 49 3.83 -5.66 -4.37
CA ARG A 49 2.80 -5.19 -5.31
C ARG A 49 2.91 -5.82 -6.71
N ASP A 50 4.13 -6.18 -7.10
CA ASP A 50 4.43 -6.79 -8.40
C ASP A 50 4.27 -8.33 -8.41
N THR A 51 3.72 -8.90 -7.31
CA THR A 51 3.38 -10.34 -7.27
C THR A 51 2.36 -10.65 -8.34
N MET A 52 2.65 -11.66 -9.15
CA MET A 52 1.73 -12.15 -10.18
C MET A 52 0.67 -13.05 -9.55
N THR A 53 -0.59 -12.77 -9.82
CA THR A 53 -1.74 -13.54 -9.34
C THR A 53 -2.94 -13.33 -10.24
N ASP A 54 -3.92 -14.22 -10.19
CA ASP A 54 -5.18 -14.03 -10.90
C ASP A 54 -5.97 -12.88 -10.25
N ILE A 55 -6.29 -11.87 -11.04
CA ILE A 55 -7.10 -10.72 -10.64
C ILE A 55 -8.35 -10.61 -11.50
N THR A 56 -9.40 -10.03 -10.95
CA THR A 56 -10.63 -9.73 -11.71
C THR A 56 -10.41 -8.54 -12.62
N LEU A 57 -10.68 -8.71 -13.91
CA LEU A 57 -10.67 -7.64 -14.91
C LEU A 57 -12.06 -7.09 -15.12
N THR A 58 -12.17 -5.78 -15.36
CA THR A 58 -13.43 -5.11 -15.69
C THR A 58 -13.27 -4.21 -16.91
N ASP A 59 -14.38 -3.98 -17.62
CA ASP A 59 -14.44 -2.91 -18.64
C ASP A 59 -14.56 -1.51 -17.98
N LEU A 60 -14.54 -0.46 -18.79
CA LEU A 60 -14.69 0.93 -18.32
C LEU A 60 -16.05 1.23 -17.67
N SER A 61 -17.05 0.39 -17.91
CA SER A 61 -18.37 0.47 -17.30
C SER A 61 -18.44 -0.29 -15.97
N GLY A 62 -17.36 -1.01 -15.60
CA GLY A 62 -17.28 -1.79 -14.38
C GLY A 62 -17.90 -3.19 -14.47
N ASN A 63 -18.19 -3.69 -15.70
CA ASN A 63 -18.64 -5.06 -15.89
C ASN A 63 -17.44 -6.02 -15.85
N GLU A 64 -17.57 -7.13 -15.15
CA GLU A 64 -16.52 -8.13 -15.05
C GLU A 64 -16.34 -8.88 -16.38
N LEU A 65 -15.08 -8.98 -16.82
CA LEU A 65 -14.67 -9.68 -18.04
C LEU A 65 -14.08 -11.06 -17.76
N GLY A 66 -13.81 -11.37 -16.49
CA GLY A 66 -13.17 -12.61 -16.05
C GLY A 66 -11.92 -12.33 -15.23
N LYS A 67 -11.09 -13.37 -15.06
CA LYS A 67 -9.81 -13.26 -14.36
C LYS A 67 -8.65 -13.47 -15.32
N ASP A 68 -7.52 -12.84 -15.03
CA ASP A 68 -6.25 -13.04 -15.74
C ASP A 68 -5.08 -12.80 -14.79
N MET A 69 -3.95 -13.43 -15.11
CA MET A 69 -2.73 -13.30 -14.33
C MET A 69 -2.06 -11.96 -14.58
N GLN A 70 -2.07 -11.12 -13.58
CA GLN A 70 -1.53 -9.76 -13.62
C GLN A 70 -0.79 -9.42 -12.33
N HIS A 71 -0.14 -8.25 -12.27
CA HIS A 71 0.41 -7.72 -11.03
C HIS A 71 -0.69 -7.42 -10.02
N LEU A 72 -0.49 -7.85 -8.78
CA LEU A 72 -1.46 -7.65 -7.67
C LEU A 72 -1.90 -6.19 -7.51
N THR A 73 -0.97 -5.23 -7.70
CA THR A 73 -1.26 -3.80 -7.61
C THR A 73 -2.44 -3.36 -8.48
N LEU A 74 -2.66 -4.01 -9.63
CA LEU A 74 -3.71 -3.68 -10.59
C LEU A 74 -5.10 -4.12 -10.13
N ALA A 75 -5.21 -5.09 -9.22
CA ALA A 75 -6.51 -5.56 -8.74
C ALA A 75 -7.36 -4.41 -8.16
N TYR A 76 -6.73 -3.45 -7.49
CA TYR A 76 -7.41 -2.25 -6.98
C TYR A 76 -7.96 -1.36 -8.10
N ALA A 77 -7.16 -1.15 -9.16
CA ALA A 77 -7.49 -0.28 -10.27
C ALA A 77 -8.69 -0.76 -11.10
N TYR A 78 -8.94 -2.07 -11.14
CA TYR A 78 -10.09 -2.65 -11.83
C TYR A 78 -11.42 -2.48 -11.09
N GLY A 79 -11.42 -2.01 -9.85
CA GLY A 79 -12.62 -1.72 -9.08
C GLY A 79 -13.12 -0.28 -9.25
N ASP A 80 -13.89 0.17 -8.27
CA ASP A 80 -14.54 1.49 -8.24
C ASP A 80 -13.79 2.54 -7.40
N GLY A 81 -12.56 2.26 -7.01
CA GLY A 81 -11.75 3.09 -6.11
C GLY A 81 -12.22 3.07 -4.65
N ARG A 82 -13.14 2.18 -4.30
CA ARG A 82 -13.72 2.02 -2.96
C ARG A 82 -13.90 0.55 -2.60
N GLU A 83 -15.11 0.17 -2.20
CA GLU A 83 -15.45 -1.16 -1.71
C GLU A 83 -15.15 -2.26 -2.74
N LYS A 84 -15.53 -2.04 -4.00
CA LYS A 84 -15.29 -3.02 -5.07
C LYS A 84 -13.78 -3.22 -5.33
N SER A 85 -12.99 -2.14 -5.31
CA SER A 85 -11.53 -2.21 -5.40
C SER A 85 -10.92 -2.99 -4.25
N CYS A 86 -11.37 -2.74 -3.02
CA CYS A 86 -10.92 -3.46 -1.84
C CYS A 86 -11.31 -4.95 -1.90
N GLN A 87 -12.52 -5.25 -2.38
CA GLN A 87 -12.97 -6.64 -2.54
C GLN A 87 -12.11 -7.39 -3.56
N TYR A 88 -11.82 -6.79 -4.71
CA TYR A 88 -10.94 -7.41 -5.71
C TYR A 88 -9.52 -7.65 -5.19
N MET A 89 -8.98 -6.73 -4.38
CA MET A 89 -7.71 -6.96 -3.69
C MET A 89 -7.81 -8.11 -2.68
N ALA A 90 -8.89 -8.17 -1.90
CA ALA A 90 -9.08 -9.22 -0.92
C ALA A 90 -9.23 -10.60 -1.60
N ASP A 91 -9.95 -10.67 -2.71
CA ASP A 91 -10.13 -11.91 -3.49
C ASP A 91 -8.79 -12.37 -4.08
N ALA A 92 -8.02 -11.47 -4.69
CA ALA A 92 -6.71 -11.78 -5.25
C ALA A 92 -5.70 -12.25 -4.19
N VAL A 93 -5.65 -11.59 -3.04
CA VAL A 93 -4.78 -12.00 -1.92
C VAL A 93 -5.25 -13.31 -1.30
N SER A 94 -6.56 -13.52 -1.16
CA SER A 94 -7.13 -14.79 -0.70
C SER A 94 -6.71 -15.95 -1.60
N GLU A 95 -6.82 -15.79 -2.90
CA GLU A 95 -6.43 -16.80 -3.89
C GLU A 95 -4.92 -17.08 -3.86
N LEU A 96 -4.10 -16.04 -3.82
CA LEU A 96 -2.65 -16.14 -3.67
C LEU A 96 -2.23 -16.94 -2.43
N LEU A 97 -3.01 -16.84 -1.34
CA LEU A 97 -2.75 -17.51 -0.06
C LEU A 97 -3.57 -18.80 0.14
N GLY A 98 -3.99 -19.44 -0.96
CA GLY A 98 -4.66 -20.75 -0.91
C GLY A 98 -6.06 -20.72 -0.33
N GLY A 99 -6.81 -19.64 -0.54
CA GLY A 99 -8.18 -19.48 -0.07
C GLY A 99 -8.30 -18.97 1.36
N LEU A 100 -7.27 -18.29 1.86
CA LEU A 100 -7.33 -17.66 3.20
C LEU A 100 -8.49 -16.67 3.25
N LYS A 101 -9.43 -16.88 4.18
CA LYS A 101 -10.53 -15.95 4.39
C LYS A 101 -10.01 -14.62 4.95
N ILE A 102 -10.22 -13.54 4.18
CA ILE A 102 -9.97 -12.17 4.60
C ILE A 102 -11.30 -11.57 5.07
N GLU A 103 -11.40 -11.23 6.35
CA GLU A 103 -12.67 -10.79 6.96
C GLU A 103 -12.84 -9.28 6.89
N TRP A 104 -11.73 -8.55 6.93
CA TRP A 104 -11.72 -7.08 6.92
C TRP A 104 -10.63 -6.55 6.02
N TYR A 105 -10.86 -5.37 5.50
CA TYR A 105 -9.86 -4.61 4.76
C TYR A 105 -9.86 -3.14 5.20
N LEU A 106 -8.72 -2.51 5.07
CA LEU A 106 -8.50 -1.08 5.27
C LEU A 106 -7.73 -0.56 4.06
N ALA A 107 -8.30 0.43 3.36
CA ALA A 107 -7.59 1.13 2.30
C ALA A 107 -7.33 2.58 2.71
N ALA A 108 -6.13 3.06 2.44
CA ALA A 108 -5.74 4.43 2.73
C ALA A 108 -4.78 4.95 1.63
N ASP A 109 -4.86 6.23 1.35
CA ASP A 109 -3.90 6.91 0.49
C ASP A 109 -2.66 7.39 1.26
N THR A 110 -1.73 8.03 0.56
CA THR A 110 -0.48 8.50 1.16
C THR A 110 -0.66 9.59 2.22
N SER A 111 -1.82 10.27 2.27
CA SER A 111 -2.09 11.32 3.26
C SER A 111 -2.19 10.79 4.69
N VAL A 112 -2.43 9.49 4.85
CA VAL A 112 -2.49 8.84 6.16
C VAL A 112 -1.10 8.65 6.78
N ILE A 113 -0.03 8.63 5.99
CA ILE A 113 1.33 8.36 6.47
C ILE A 113 1.79 9.35 7.55
N PRO A 114 1.65 10.69 7.36
CA PRO A 114 1.96 11.66 8.40
C PRO A 114 1.17 11.44 9.69
N VAL A 115 -0.12 11.16 9.55
CA VAL A 115 -1.03 10.98 10.69
C VAL A 115 -0.63 9.74 11.51
N LEU A 116 -0.43 8.61 10.85
CA LEU A 116 0.00 7.38 11.53
C LEU A 116 1.38 7.52 12.18
N ASN A 117 2.31 8.19 11.49
CA ASN A 117 3.63 8.47 12.04
C ASN A 117 3.55 9.28 13.34
N ASP A 118 2.76 10.34 13.35
CA ASP A 118 2.65 11.24 14.49
C ASP A 118 1.91 10.58 15.66
N GLU A 119 0.88 9.77 15.38
CA GLU A 119 0.14 9.02 16.41
C GLU A 119 1.00 8.01 17.17
N VAL A 120 2.05 7.45 16.53
CA VAL A 120 3.01 6.57 17.21
C VAL A 120 4.20 7.33 17.82
N GLY A 121 4.18 8.66 17.80
CA GLY A 121 5.24 9.52 18.34
C GLY A 121 6.39 9.79 17.38
N GLY A 122 6.26 9.41 16.13
CA GLY A 122 7.26 9.53 15.08
C GLY A 122 8.19 8.32 14.98
N VAL A 123 8.53 7.95 13.76
CA VAL A 123 9.50 6.87 13.48
C VAL A 123 10.90 7.46 13.38
N THR A 124 11.85 6.90 14.14
CA THR A 124 13.26 7.31 14.09
C THR A 124 13.98 6.51 13.01
N VAL A 125 14.62 7.22 12.08
CA VAL A 125 15.34 6.64 10.94
C VAL A 125 16.69 7.30 10.76
N THR A 126 17.66 6.56 10.20
CA THR A 126 18.90 7.13 9.68
C THR A 126 18.74 7.37 8.19
N ILE A 127 19.06 8.57 7.72
CA ILE A 127 18.93 8.92 6.30
C ILE A 127 20.12 8.34 5.54
N GLU A 128 19.88 7.37 4.68
CA GLU A 128 20.96 6.68 3.93
C GLU A 128 21.15 7.25 2.51
N THR A 129 20.17 7.99 2.00
CA THR A 129 20.14 8.47 0.61
C THR A 129 20.40 9.96 0.53
N ASP A 130 21.21 10.39 -0.43
CA ASP A 130 21.44 11.80 -0.75
C ASP A 130 20.21 12.44 -1.40
N GLY A 131 20.07 13.75 -1.28
CA GLY A 131 19.09 14.55 -2.00
C GLY A 131 17.74 14.66 -1.33
N MET A 132 17.47 13.96 -0.23
CA MET A 132 16.24 14.15 0.56
C MET A 132 16.16 15.55 1.17
N GLU A 133 17.29 16.15 1.52
CA GLU A 133 17.41 17.52 2.03
C GLU A 133 16.86 18.58 1.06
N ASN A 134 16.78 18.26 -0.24
CA ASN A 134 16.14 19.12 -1.25
C ASN A 134 14.60 19.15 -1.12
N ARG A 135 14.02 18.16 -0.42
CA ARG A 135 12.58 18.08 -0.13
C ARG A 135 12.25 18.54 1.26
N ASP A 136 13.10 18.20 2.24
CA ASP A 136 13.01 18.65 3.63
C ASP A 136 14.42 18.82 4.19
N PRO A 137 14.83 20.04 4.58
CA PRO A 137 16.18 20.34 5.05
C PRO A 137 16.65 19.54 6.27
N ALA A 138 15.73 18.92 7.01
CA ALA A 138 16.10 18.08 8.17
C ALA A 138 16.51 16.65 7.77
N LEU A 139 16.25 16.23 6.53
CA LEU A 139 16.50 14.87 6.05
C LEU A 139 17.87 14.77 5.37
N VAL A 140 18.93 15.06 6.12
CA VAL A 140 20.31 15.06 5.62
C VAL A 140 20.92 13.67 5.73
N LYS A 141 21.60 13.21 4.68
CA LYS A 141 22.28 11.91 4.68
C LYS A 141 23.26 11.76 5.84
N GLY A 142 23.19 10.61 6.50
CA GLY A 142 23.98 10.25 7.68
C GLY A 142 23.37 10.69 9.01
N GLU A 143 22.42 11.59 9.00
CA GLU A 143 21.74 12.03 10.21
C GLU A 143 20.62 11.03 10.63
N THR A 144 20.43 10.93 11.95
CA THR A 144 19.34 10.16 12.53
C THR A 144 18.26 11.12 13.01
N VAL A 145 17.07 11.02 12.46
CA VAL A 145 15.96 11.92 12.74
C VAL A 145 14.71 11.15 13.15
N THR A 146 13.92 11.72 14.05
CA THR A 146 12.56 11.25 14.32
C THR A 146 11.60 12.02 13.41
N LEU A 147 11.03 11.32 12.44
CA LEU A 147 10.15 11.91 11.43
C LEU A 147 8.91 12.52 12.06
N LYS A 148 8.48 13.70 11.57
CA LYS A 148 7.28 14.40 12.03
C LYS A 148 6.46 14.89 10.84
N GLY A 149 5.14 14.72 10.93
CA GLY A 149 4.21 15.20 9.93
C GLY A 149 4.61 14.74 8.53
N LYS A 150 4.67 15.70 7.61
CA LYS A 150 4.99 15.43 6.19
C LYS A 150 6.38 14.83 5.94
N GLN A 151 7.30 14.91 6.89
CA GLN A 151 8.62 14.26 6.73
C GLN A 151 8.51 12.75 6.51
N ALA A 152 7.52 12.10 7.18
CA ALA A 152 7.27 10.68 6.99
C ALA A 152 6.81 10.37 5.55
N GLU A 153 5.95 11.19 4.96
CA GLU A 153 5.54 11.04 3.57
C GLU A 153 6.72 11.28 2.61
N VAL A 154 7.49 12.34 2.83
CA VAL A 154 8.69 12.63 2.03
C VAL A 154 9.67 11.45 2.08
N PHE A 155 9.95 10.92 3.27
CA PHE A 155 10.86 9.79 3.46
C PHE A 155 10.41 8.54 2.69
N VAL A 156 9.12 8.19 2.77
CA VAL A 156 8.56 6.99 2.12
C VAL A 156 8.51 7.16 0.60
N ARG A 157 8.18 8.35 0.10
CA ARG A 157 7.98 8.60 -1.34
C ARG A 157 9.25 9.00 -2.08
N TYR A 158 10.30 9.42 -1.37
CA TYR A 158 11.52 9.86 -2.04
C TYR A 158 12.10 8.74 -2.92
N ARG A 159 12.54 9.12 -4.11
CA ARG A 159 13.29 8.27 -5.04
C ARG A 159 14.47 9.05 -5.56
N ASP A 160 15.67 8.48 -5.43
CA ASP A 160 16.86 9.00 -6.09
C ASP A 160 16.82 8.54 -7.55
N VAL A 161 16.56 9.47 -8.45
CA VAL A 161 16.47 9.20 -9.90
C VAL A 161 17.83 8.88 -10.54
N ASN A 162 18.92 9.12 -9.84
CA ASN A 162 20.28 8.84 -10.32
C ASN A 162 20.78 7.45 -9.95
N VAL A 163 20.04 6.71 -9.13
CA VAL A 163 20.39 5.36 -8.69
C VAL A 163 19.39 4.36 -9.24
N ASP A 164 19.84 3.45 -10.08
CA ASP A 164 19.05 2.32 -10.53
C ASP A 164 18.56 1.50 -9.32
N HIS A 165 17.31 1.10 -9.36
CA HIS A 165 16.68 0.28 -8.31
C HIS A 165 16.50 0.96 -6.93
N SER A 166 16.50 2.30 -6.85
CA SER A 166 16.34 3.01 -5.56
C SER A 166 15.08 2.59 -4.77
N ALA A 167 14.05 2.10 -5.44
CA ALA A 167 12.84 1.58 -4.82
C ALA A 167 13.02 0.22 -4.11
N LEU A 168 14.08 -0.53 -4.44
CA LEU A 168 14.37 -1.85 -3.86
C LEU A 168 15.21 -1.78 -2.58
N TYR A 169 15.85 -0.63 -2.32
CA TYR A 169 16.74 -0.43 -1.18
C TYR A 169 16.05 0.20 0.04
N ARG A 170 14.72 0.13 0.11
CA ARG A 170 13.95 0.70 1.22
C ARG A 170 13.01 -0.27 1.83
#